data_9f9f2ed1fe19763befe9e089c265ba69
#
_entry.id   9f9f2ed1fe19763befe9e089c265ba69
#
_cell.length_a   1.000
_cell.length_b   1.000
_cell.length_c   1.000
_cell.angle_alpha   90.00
_cell.angle_beta   90.00
_cell.angle_gamma   90.00
#
_symmetry.space_group_name_H-M   'P 1'
#
loop_
_entity.id
_entity.type
_entity.pdbx_description
1 polymer ?
#
loop_
_entity_poly.entity_id
_entity_poly.type
_entity_poly.pdbx_seq_one_letter_code
_entity_poly.pdbx_strand_id
1 'polypeptide(L)'
;MHTLYRSTRDTKGQTITASQAVLQGLSPDGGLYVPTSIPEIDLDLNELKDLSYQDLAYKILRPLFSDYTDEELRSCIDKAYGDQWDTQEIAPIDYHADNAYLELFHGPTIAFKDVALQLLPHLMTVAAKKNGSDKDIVILTATSGDTGKAAMAGFADVPHTQIIVFYPKDGVSAIQEKQMLTQTGKNTHVVGITGNFDVAQTNVKKLFNDKELAETIAKAGYQFSSANSINIGRLFPQIVYYFYAYGKLVKDGRISVGDKINFSVPTGNFGDILAGWFAKKLGLPVNKLICASNKNNILTDFFNEGTYDKNRPFYVTSSPSMDILVSSNLERLLFYVSGEDANKTAELMNQLSVSGKYTIDSDMRAKLADFAADFATEDETADEISRVFSADKTAIDPHTAVASKAAESYKANTGDDSPLVVVSTASPYKFPQAVLNALDAKGKDEEGLEAVKYLQEKINVKLPETVQRLFDAPTLHDTVVSPDKMKDTVIEILK
;
A
#
# COMPACT_ATOMS: atom_id res chain seq x y z
N MET A 1 16.34 -7.88 23.66
CA MET A 1 16.93 -8.60 22.48
C MET A 1 16.36 -7.94 21.26
N HIS A 2 17.15 -7.69 20.20
CA HIS A 2 16.60 -7.07 18.99
C HIS A 2 15.83 -8.09 18.15
N THR A 3 14.69 -7.66 17.58
CA THR A 3 13.99 -8.42 16.55
C THR A 3 14.87 -8.48 15.30
N LEU A 4 15.25 -9.67 14.89
CA LEU A 4 16.02 -9.92 13.68
C LEU A 4 15.08 -10.33 12.53
N TYR A 5 15.57 -10.17 11.32
CA TYR A 5 14.84 -10.45 10.09
C TYR A 5 15.57 -11.51 9.26
N ARG A 6 14.81 -12.38 8.61
CA ARG A 6 15.30 -13.36 7.65
C ARG A 6 14.51 -13.29 6.34
N SER A 7 15.08 -13.83 5.27
CA SER A 7 14.36 -13.99 4.03
C SER A 7 13.37 -15.15 4.08
N THR A 8 12.23 -15.02 3.43
CA THR A 8 11.25 -16.10 3.22
C THR A 8 11.80 -17.29 2.44
N ARG A 9 12.95 -17.14 1.79
CA ARG A 9 13.62 -18.18 0.98
C ARG A 9 15.01 -18.55 1.50
N ASP A 10 15.44 -17.98 2.64
CA ASP A 10 16.76 -18.26 3.18
C ASP A 10 16.83 -19.62 3.84
N THR A 11 17.61 -20.51 3.26
CA THR A 11 17.92 -21.87 3.79
C THR A 11 19.22 -21.92 4.60
N LYS A 12 19.95 -20.79 4.71
CA LYS A 12 21.25 -20.71 5.39
C LYS A 12 21.16 -20.14 6.80
N GLY A 13 19.97 -19.67 7.22
CA GLY A 13 19.75 -19.09 8.53
C GLY A 13 20.37 -17.69 8.71
N GLN A 14 20.53 -16.93 7.63
CA GLN A 14 21.07 -15.57 7.69
C GLN A 14 20.05 -14.61 8.29
N THR A 15 20.49 -13.79 9.21
CA THR A 15 19.64 -12.78 9.83
C THR A 15 20.27 -11.39 9.74
N ILE A 16 19.41 -10.38 9.63
CA ILE A 16 19.80 -8.97 9.60
C ILE A 16 18.93 -8.15 10.56
N THR A 17 19.34 -6.93 10.85
CA THR A 17 18.56 -6.00 11.67
C THR A 17 17.41 -5.37 10.88
N ALA A 18 16.45 -4.73 11.57
CA ALA A 18 15.35 -4.02 10.91
C ALA A 18 15.86 -2.89 10.00
N SER A 19 16.86 -2.12 10.45
CA SER A 19 17.44 -1.05 9.65
C SER A 19 18.11 -1.57 8.37
N GLN A 20 18.80 -2.71 8.44
CA GLN A 20 19.36 -3.36 7.25
C GLN A 20 18.26 -3.82 6.30
N ALA A 21 17.18 -4.42 6.81
CA ALA A 21 16.07 -4.89 6.00
C ALA A 21 15.31 -3.74 5.31
N VAL A 22 15.10 -2.62 6.01
CA VAL A 22 14.52 -1.40 5.44
C VAL A 22 15.38 -0.83 4.31
N LEU A 23 16.69 -0.76 4.52
CA LEU A 23 17.62 -0.19 3.55
C LEU A 23 17.76 -1.07 2.30
N GLN A 24 17.79 -2.39 2.45
CA GLN A 24 17.87 -3.34 1.35
C GLN A 24 16.54 -3.51 0.61
N GLY A 25 15.42 -3.49 1.34
CA GLY A 25 14.07 -3.67 0.80
C GLY A 25 13.75 -5.09 0.34
N LEU A 26 14.66 -5.74 -0.37
CA LEU A 26 14.54 -7.10 -0.91
C LEU A 26 15.80 -7.91 -0.54
N SER A 27 15.61 -9.19 -0.20
CA SER A 27 16.75 -10.07 0.07
C SER A 27 17.51 -10.42 -1.22
N PRO A 28 18.85 -10.61 -1.15
CA PRO A 28 19.65 -11.01 -2.31
C PRO A 28 19.25 -12.34 -2.96
N ASP A 29 18.57 -13.23 -2.22
CA ASP A 29 18.02 -14.49 -2.74
C ASP A 29 16.65 -14.31 -3.45
N GLY A 30 16.15 -13.08 -3.51
CA GLY A 30 14.87 -12.73 -4.10
C GLY A 30 13.67 -12.96 -3.18
N GLY A 31 13.88 -13.44 -1.95
CA GLY A 31 12.83 -13.59 -0.93
C GLY A 31 12.55 -12.28 -0.19
N LEU A 32 11.47 -12.28 0.58
CA LEU A 32 10.99 -11.11 1.31
C LEU A 32 11.42 -11.20 2.79
N TYR A 33 11.77 -10.06 3.38
CA TYR A 33 12.11 -10.05 4.80
C TYR A 33 10.88 -10.21 5.69
N VAL A 34 11.03 -11.09 6.69
CA VAL A 34 10.08 -11.34 7.78
C VAL A 34 10.82 -11.36 9.11
N PRO A 35 10.20 -10.99 10.25
CA PRO A 35 10.83 -11.17 11.56
C PRO A 35 11.06 -12.64 11.84
N THR A 36 12.19 -12.97 12.47
CA THR A 36 12.53 -14.35 12.88
C THR A 36 11.55 -14.93 13.89
N SER A 37 10.87 -14.05 14.62
CA SER A 37 9.70 -14.33 15.46
C SER A 37 8.84 -13.07 15.49
N ILE A 38 7.53 -13.22 15.44
CA ILE A 38 6.60 -12.08 15.62
C ILE A 38 6.77 -11.61 17.08
N PRO A 39 7.17 -10.36 17.34
CA PRO A 39 7.43 -9.88 18.69
C PRO A 39 6.12 -9.73 19.49
N GLU A 40 6.23 -9.80 20.81
CA GLU A 40 5.17 -9.36 21.70
C GLU A 40 5.13 -7.82 21.73
N ILE A 41 3.91 -7.25 21.81
CA ILE A 41 3.72 -5.82 22.02
C ILE A 41 3.16 -5.58 23.42
N ASP A 42 3.69 -4.58 24.10
CA ASP A 42 3.17 -4.13 25.39
C ASP A 42 2.06 -3.10 25.16
N LEU A 43 0.85 -3.60 24.90
CA LEU A 43 -0.31 -2.79 24.58
C LEU A 43 -1.57 -3.38 25.18
N ASP A 44 -2.16 -2.65 26.14
CA ASP A 44 -3.49 -2.98 26.66
C ASP A 44 -4.56 -2.48 25.67
N LEU A 45 -5.46 -3.38 25.25
CA LEU A 45 -6.57 -3.03 24.36
C LEU A 45 -7.49 -1.96 24.97
N ASN A 46 -7.54 -1.82 26.29
CA ASN A 46 -8.30 -0.77 26.96
C ASN A 46 -7.74 0.64 26.72
N GLU A 47 -6.43 0.77 26.46
CA GLU A 47 -5.77 2.05 26.21
C GLU A 47 -5.99 2.55 24.78
N LEU A 48 -6.31 1.67 23.82
CA LEU A 48 -6.39 1.99 22.40
C LEU A 48 -7.27 3.19 22.09
N LYS A 49 -8.39 3.33 22.80
CA LYS A 49 -9.38 4.40 22.59
C LYS A 49 -8.86 5.80 22.94
N ASP A 50 -7.80 5.88 23.74
CA ASP A 50 -7.27 7.12 24.31
C ASP A 50 -5.90 7.51 23.70
N LEU A 51 -5.26 6.61 22.93
CA LEU A 51 -3.98 6.86 22.29
C LEU A 51 -4.12 7.75 21.04
N SER A 52 -3.18 8.68 20.86
CA SER A 52 -2.98 9.33 19.58
C SER A 52 -2.49 8.32 18.54
N TYR A 53 -2.68 8.63 17.25
CA TYR A 53 -2.14 7.77 16.18
C TYR A 53 -0.62 7.60 16.30
N GLN A 54 0.11 8.68 16.63
CA GLN A 54 1.56 8.69 16.80
C GLN A 54 2.01 7.82 17.97
N ASP A 55 1.35 7.91 19.15
CA ASP A 55 1.72 7.09 20.30
C ASP A 55 1.42 5.61 20.05
N LEU A 56 0.30 5.31 19.39
CA LEU A 56 -0.03 3.95 18.98
C LEU A 56 0.99 3.42 17.97
N ALA A 57 1.37 4.23 16.98
CA ALA A 57 2.39 3.87 16.00
C ALA A 57 3.71 3.54 16.70
N TYR A 58 4.13 4.32 17.68
CA TYR A 58 5.34 4.03 18.45
C TYR A 58 5.23 2.69 19.20
N LYS A 59 4.14 2.45 19.95
CA LYS A 59 3.95 1.20 20.70
C LYS A 59 4.00 -0.04 19.80
N ILE A 60 3.40 0.02 18.61
CA ILE A 60 3.36 -1.12 17.65
C ILE A 60 4.68 -1.29 16.91
N LEU A 61 5.28 -0.18 16.44
CA LEU A 61 6.46 -0.25 15.59
C LEU A 61 7.75 -0.44 16.38
N ARG A 62 7.81 -0.04 17.66
CA ARG A 62 9.00 -0.14 18.51
C ARG A 62 9.60 -1.55 18.58
N PRO A 63 8.84 -2.60 18.86
CA PRO A 63 9.39 -3.97 18.86
C PRO A 63 9.77 -4.47 17.46
N LEU A 64 9.12 -4.00 16.41
CA LEU A 64 9.43 -4.37 15.01
C LEU A 64 10.70 -3.67 14.49
N PHE A 65 10.93 -2.41 14.86
CA PHE A 65 12.12 -1.63 14.50
C PHE A 65 13.07 -1.50 15.71
N SER A 66 13.36 -2.61 16.35
CA SER A 66 13.99 -2.66 17.68
C SER A 66 15.45 -2.19 17.74
N ASP A 67 16.14 -2.11 16.60
CA ASP A 67 17.49 -1.54 16.50
C ASP A 67 17.52 -0.03 16.27
N TYR A 68 16.37 0.63 16.06
CA TYR A 68 16.24 2.08 16.15
C TYR A 68 16.20 2.50 17.61
N THR A 69 16.75 3.67 17.97
CA THR A 69 16.53 4.22 19.32
C THR A 69 15.10 4.77 19.45
N ASP A 70 14.67 5.03 20.69
CA ASP A 70 13.34 5.59 20.94
C ASP A 70 13.21 6.97 20.29
N GLU A 71 14.25 7.79 20.36
CA GLU A 71 14.30 9.12 19.77
C GLU A 71 14.28 9.06 18.24
N GLU A 72 15.03 8.13 17.65
CA GLU A 72 15.06 7.93 16.19
C GLU A 72 13.67 7.55 15.68
N LEU A 73 13.03 6.55 16.31
CA LEU A 73 11.73 6.07 15.87
C LEU A 73 10.62 7.11 16.07
N ARG A 74 10.59 7.79 17.24
CA ARG A 74 9.64 8.88 17.50
C ARG A 74 9.81 10.01 16.51
N SER A 75 11.04 10.45 16.27
CA SER A 75 11.30 11.49 15.26
C SER A 75 10.84 11.10 13.85
N CYS A 76 10.95 9.83 13.45
CA CYS A 76 10.42 9.35 12.19
C CYS A 76 8.88 9.42 12.16
N ILE A 77 8.23 8.98 13.24
CA ILE A 77 6.77 8.96 13.38
C ILE A 77 6.20 10.38 13.36
N ASP A 78 6.78 11.30 14.14
CA ASP A 78 6.31 12.68 14.24
C ASP A 78 6.42 13.43 12.91
N LYS A 79 7.48 13.17 12.13
CA LYS A 79 7.62 13.73 10.78
C LYS A 79 6.64 13.14 9.78
N ALA A 80 6.32 11.85 9.93
CA ALA A 80 5.42 11.15 9.01
C ALA A 80 3.94 11.51 9.23
N TYR A 81 3.54 11.73 10.48
CA TYR A 81 2.14 11.91 10.87
C TYR A 81 1.90 13.28 11.51
N GLY A 82 2.35 14.34 10.81
CA GLY A 82 2.22 15.73 11.22
C GLY A 82 1.17 16.50 10.42
N ASP A 83 1.44 17.79 10.15
CA ASP A 83 0.50 18.74 9.53
C ASP A 83 0.22 18.49 8.04
N GLN A 84 0.89 17.51 7.39
CA GLN A 84 0.64 17.13 6.01
C GLN A 84 -0.65 16.32 5.83
N TRP A 85 -1.29 15.92 6.91
CA TRP A 85 -2.58 15.22 6.92
C TRP A 85 -3.74 16.21 7.11
N ASP A 86 -4.85 15.97 6.46
CA ASP A 86 -6.03 16.85 6.58
C ASP A 86 -6.87 16.60 7.85
N THR A 87 -6.52 15.56 8.60
CA THR A 87 -7.05 15.25 9.94
C THR A 87 -5.98 14.78 10.90
N GLN A 88 -6.08 15.17 12.17
CA GLN A 88 -5.18 14.70 13.23
C GLN A 88 -5.37 13.21 13.58
N GLU A 89 -6.50 12.64 13.22
CA GLU A 89 -6.78 11.22 13.43
C GLU A 89 -6.01 10.31 12.48
N ILE A 90 -5.47 10.82 11.39
CA ILE A 90 -4.70 10.13 10.33
C ILE A 90 -5.55 9.10 9.58
N ALA A 91 -6.25 8.22 10.30
CA ALA A 91 -7.09 7.14 9.80
C ALA A 91 -8.44 7.12 10.54
N PRO A 92 -9.31 8.13 10.34
CA PRO A 92 -10.61 8.18 10.99
C PRO A 92 -11.52 7.04 10.52
N ILE A 93 -12.55 6.76 11.32
CA ILE A 93 -13.67 5.91 10.92
C ILE A 93 -14.88 6.81 10.65
N ASP A 94 -15.49 6.61 9.49
CA ASP A 94 -16.80 7.16 9.18
C ASP A 94 -17.85 6.03 9.03
N TYR A 95 -19.14 6.37 9.22
CA TYR A 95 -20.23 5.39 9.28
C TYR A 95 -21.25 5.72 8.20
N HIS A 96 -21.34 4.87 7.17
CA HIS A 96 -22.25 5.04 6.05
C HIS A 96 -22.93 3.73 5.70
N ALA A 97 -24.20 3.79 5.28
CA ALA A 97 -24.96 2.64 4.78
C ALA A 97 -24.82 1.38 5.67
N ASP A 98 -24.87 1.55 7.00
CA ASP A 98 -24.76 0.50 8.04
C ASP A 98 -23.39 -0.16 8.20
N ASN A 99 -22.34 0.36 7.53
CA ASN A 99 -20.97 -0.10 7.69
C ASN A 99 -20.05 0.97 8.32
N ALA A 100 -18.97 0.51 8.94
CA ALA A 100 -17.86 1.35 9.36
C ALA A 100 -16.80 1.36 8.25
N TYR A 101 -16.37 2.55 7.83
CA TYR A 101 -15.33 2.76 6.81
C TYR A 101 -14.10 3.35 7.48
N LEU A 102 -12.99 2.61 7.44
CA LEU A 102 -11.68 3.10 7.89
C LEU A 102 -11.06 3.90 6.75
N GLU A 103 -11.08 5.21 6.86
CA GLU A 103 -10.61 6.12 5.82
C GLU A 103 -9.10 6.31 5.88
N LEU A 104 -8.37 5.78 4.91
CA LEU A 104 -6.91 5.81 4.83
C LEU A 104 -6.38 6.85 3.82
N PHE A 105 -7.20 7.79 3.41
CA PHE A 105 -6.92 8.69 2.29
C PHE A 105 -6.79 10.17 2.70
N HIS A 106 -6.51 10.46 3.95
CA HIS A 106 -6.37 11.83 4.48
C HIS A 106 -4.95 12.41 4.33
N GLY A 107 -4.06 11.68 3.67
CA GLY A 107 -2.69 12.10 3.41
C GLY A 107 -2.53 12.91 2.11
N PRO A 108 -1.29 13.31 1.78
CA PRO A 108 -0.98 14.23 0.68
C PRO A 108 -1.43 13.78 -0.71
N THR A 109 -1.60 12.47 -0.93
CA THR A 109 -1.98 11.94 -2.23
C THR A 109 -3.35 11.30 -2.26
N ILE A 110 -4.10 11.46 -1.16
CA ILE A 110 -5.48 10.99 -1.00
C ILE A 110 -5.65 9.48 -1.25
N ALA A 111 -4.66 8.67 -0.80
CA ALA A 111 -4.67 7.22 -0.88
C ALA A 111 -3.90 6.59 0.30
N PHE A 112 -4.26 5.37 0.70
CA PHE A 112 -3.70 4.64 1.84
C PHE A 112 -2.17 4.49 1.82
N LYS A 113 -1.58 4.55 0.62
CA LYS A 113 -0.13 4.42 0.42
C LYS A 113 0.65 5.50 1.17
N ASP A 114 0.03 6.65 1.41
CA ASP A 114 0.63 7.74 2.19
C ASP A 114 1.00 7.29 3.60
N VAL A 115 0.18 6.45 4.25
CA VAL A 115 0.42 6.00 5.64
C VAL A 115 1.83 5.40 5.79
N ALA A 116 2.25 4.59 4.86
CA ALA A 116 3.58 3.98 4.90
C ALA A 116 4.64 4.82 4.19
N LEU A 117 4.30 5.52 3.10
CA LEU A 117 5.27 6.27 2.31
C LEU A 117 5.65 7.62 2.92
N GLN A 118 4.86 8.16 3.84
CA GLN A 118 5.29 9.30 4.66
C GLN A 118 6.33 8.88 5.73
N LEU A 119 6.30 7.64 6.22
CA LEU A 119 7.23 7.15 7.23
C LEU A 119 8.53 6.56 6.63
N LEU A 120 8.43 5.85 5.52
CA LEU A 120 9.55 5.10 4.93
C LEU A 120 10.81 5.94 4.67
N PRO A 121 10.76 7.18 4.12
CA PRO A 121 11.96 7.98 3.87
C PRO A 121 12.75 8.26 5.14
N HIS A 122 12.05 8.56 6.23
CA HIS A 122 12.68 8.83 7.52
C HIS A 122 13.31 7.57 8.13
N LEU A 123 12.63 6.42 8.02
CA LEU A 123 13.23 5.14 8.40
C LEU A 123 14.48 4.83 7.57
N MET A 124 14.45 5.05 6.26
CA MET A 124 15.59 4.80 5.36
C MET A 124 16.79 5.70 5.68
N THR A 125 16.57 6.98 5.94
CA THR A 125 17.66 7.92 6.29
C THR A 125 18.36 7.50 7.59
N VAL A 126 17.59 7.14 8.61
CA VAL A 126 18.14 6.60 9.86
C VAL A 126 18.87 5.28 9.61
N ALA A 127 18.27 4.39 8.82
CA ALA A 127 18.86 3.09 8.45
C ALA A 127 20.21 3.24 7.75
N ALA A 128 20.32 4.14 6.78
CA ALA A 128 21.57 4.42 6.08
C ALA A 128 22.67 4.86 7.05
N LYS A 129 22.38 5.83 7.92
CA LYS A 129 23.31 6.30 8.95
C LYS A 129 23.73 5.18 9.90
N LYS A 130 22.80 4.36 10.38
CA LYS A 130 23.07 3.23 11.29
C LYS A 130 23.97 2.16 10.66
N ASN A 131 23.85 1.96 9.36
CA ASN A 131 24.63 0.98 8.61
C ASN A 131 25.92 1.57 8.01
N GLY A 132 26.30 2.78 8.42
CA GLY A 132 27.57 3.43 8.01
C GLY A 132 27.61 3.82 6.53
N SER A 133 26.45 4.00 5.88
CA SER A 133 26.39 4.52 4.52
C SER A 133 26.58 6.04 4.55
N ASP A 134 27.54 6.52 3.77
CA ASP A 134 27.79 7.94 3.47
C ASP A 134 27.14 8.40 2.15
N LYS A 135 26.39 7.50 1.50
CA LYS A 135 25.75 7.75 0.21
C LYS A 135 24.30 8.15 0.37
N ASP A 136 23.89 9.09 -0.46
CA ASP A 136 22.48 9.46 -0.57
C ASP A 136 21.68 8.34 -1.24
N ILE A 137 20.45 8.12 -0.79
CA ILE A 137 19.55 7.07 -1.27
C ILE A 137 18.83 7.57 -2.53
N VAL A 138 18.90 6.81 -3.61
CA VAL A 138 18.10 7.06 -4.82
C VAL A 138 16.99 6.04 -4.91
N ILE A 139 15.76 6.51 -4.86
CA ILE A 139 14.58 5.73 -5.18
C ILE A 139 14.30 5.86 -6.66
N LEU A 140 14.39 4.73 -7.35
CA LEU A 140 14.05 4.64 -8.76
C LEU A 140 12.80 3.79 -8.92
N THR A 141 11.74 4.34 -9.51
CA THR A 141 10.48 3.61 -9.64
C THR A 141 9.80 3.86 -10.99
N ALA A 142 9.10 2.84 -11.47
CA ALA A 142 8.09 2.99 -12.50
C ALA A 142 6.71 2.98 -11.84
N THR A 143 5.80 3.82 -12.32
CA THR A 143 4.45 3.92 -11.76
C THR A 143 3.40 3.93 -12.86
N SER A 144 2.26 3.31 -12.57
CA SER A 144 1.01 3.49 -13.30
C SER A 144 0.10 4.57 -12.66
N GLY A 145 0.64 5.34 -11.68
CA GLY A 145 -0.06 6.45 -11.04
C GLY A 145 0.21 6.56 -9.55
N ASP A 146 -0.54 5.87 -8.71
CA ASP A 146 -0.62 6.12 -7.25
C ASP A 146 0.68 5.92 -6.46
N THR A 147 1.39 4.81 -6.70
CA THR A 147 2.59 4.48 -5.89
C THR A 147 3.71 5.49 -6.12
N GLY A 148 3.94 5.87 -7.39
CA GLY A 148 4.97 6.87 -7.71
C GLY A 148 4.63 8.22 -7.09
N LYS A 149 3.37 8.66 -7.19
CA LYS A 149 2.94 9.92 -6.59
C LYS A 149 3.08 9.92 -5.05
N ALA A 150 2.63 8.86 -4.38
CA ALA A 150 2.75 8.76 -2.93
C ALA A 150 4.22 8.69 -2.47
N ALA A 151 5.08 7.98 -3.24
CA ALA A 151 6.51 7.96 -2.96
C ALA A 151 7.14 9.35 -3.13
N MET A 152 6.82 10.08 -4.21
CA MET A 152 7.33 11.44 -4.38
C MET A 152 6.91 12.37 -3.24
N ALA A 153 5.64 12.32 -2.84
CA ALA A 153 5.15 13.15 -1.74
C ALA A 153 5.86 12.82 -0.41
N GLY A 154 6.14 11.54 -0.14
CA GLY A 154 6.83 11.12 1.07
C GLY A 154 8.32 11.46 1.07
N PHE A 155 9.00 11.36 -0.08
CA PHE A 155 10.42 11.66 -0.20
C PHE A 155 10.74 13.13 -0.47
N ALA A 156 9.73 13.97 -0.77
CA ALA A 156 9.92 15.37 -1.09
C ALA A 156 10.69 16.10 0.02
N ASP A 157 11.81 16.71 -0.35
CA ASP A 157 12.71 17.47 0.53
C ASP A 157 13.27 16.69 1.75
N VAL A 158 13.17 15.35 1.75
CA VAL A 158 13.83 14.53 2.79
C VAL A 158 15.33 14.51 2.52
N PRO A 159 16.16 14.96 3.48
CA PRO A 159 17.62 15.01 3.31
C PRO A 159 18.22 13.64 2.98
N HIS A 160 19.27 13.64 2.18
CA HIS A 160 20.00 12.42 1.77
C HIS A 160 19.17 11.44 0.97
N THR A 161 18.15 11.94 0.25
CA THR A 161 17.34 11.13 -0.67
C THR A 161 17.14 11.83 -2.00
N GLN A 162 17.03 11.03 -3.06
CA GLN A 162 16.57 11.43 -4.39
C GLN A 162 15.46 10.48 -4.82
N ILE A 163 14.45 10.96 -5.49
CA ILE A 163 13.43 10.11 -6.09
C ILE A 163 13.24 10.43 -7.57
N ILE A 164 13.35 9.39 -8.39
CA ILE A 164 13.17 9.47 -9.84
C ILE A 164 12.02 8.53 -10.22
N VAL A 165 10.95 9.12 -10.75
CA VAL A 165 9.74 8.41 -11.14
C VAL A 165 9.59 8.42 -12.65
N PHE A 166 9.56 7.25 -13.25
CA PHE A 166 9.21 7.05 -14.66
C PHE A 166 7.74 6.64 -14.79
N TYR A 167 6.99 7.28 -15.67
CA TYR A 167 5.61 6.94 -15.94
C TYR A 167 5.31 6.91 -17.44
N PRO A 168 4.41 6.04 -17.93
CA PRO A 168 3.98 6.06 -19.32
C PRO A 168 3.12 7.31 -19.55
N LYS A 169 3.55 8.21 -20.45
CA LYS A 169 2.91 9.52 -20.64
C LYS A 169 1.42 9.42 -20.95
N ASP A 170 1.00 8.42 -21.72
CA ASP A 170 -0.38 8.22 -22.13
C ASP A 170 -1.06 7.05 -21.37
N GLY A 171 -0.49 6.62 -20.23
CA GLY A 171 -0.91 5.41 -19.50
C GLY A 171 -1.31 5.64 -18.03
N VAL A 172 -1.60 6.89 -17.65
CA VAL A 172 -2.07 7.29 -16.32
C VAL A 172 -3.29 8.19 -16.43
N SER A 173 -4.15 8.27 -15.40
CA SER A 173 -5.29 9.19 -15.42
C SER A 173 -4.83 10.65 -15.40
N ALA A 174 -5.66 11.56 -15.92
CA ALA A 174 -5.35 12.99 -15.95
C ALA A 174 -5.08 13.58 -14.56
N ILE A 175 -5.79 13.11 -13.52
CA ILE A 175 -5.54 13.50 -12.12
C ILE A 175 -4.18 13.00 -11.64
N GLN A 176 -3.86 11.74 -11.89
CA GLN A 176 -2.58 11.17 -11.48
C GLN A 176 -1.42 11.85 -12.19
N GLU A 177 -1.54 12.12 -13.49
CA GLU A 177 -0.53 12.86 -14.25
C GLU A 177 -0.35 14.27 -13.67
N LYS A 178 -1.44 15.03 -13.49
CA LYS A 178 -1.39 16.37 -12.90
C LYS A 178 -0.73 16.35 -11.53
N GLN A 179 -1.07 15.40 -10.67
CA GLN A 179 -0.45 15.23 -9.34
C GLN A 179 1.07 15.01 -9.44
N MET A 180 1.54 14.25 -10.42
CA MET A 180 2.98 14.00 -10.62
C MET A 180 3.69 15.23 -11.19
N LEU A 181 3.14 15.83 -12.26
CA LEU A 181 3.76 16.96 -12.94
C LEU A 181 3.85 18.25 -12.10
N THR A 182 3.01 18.35 -11.06
CA THR A 182 2.99 19.49 -10.12
C THR A 182 3.68 19.20 -8.79
N GLN A 183 4.29 18.01 -8.62
CA GLN A 183 4.97 17.66 -7.38
C GLN A 183 6.14 18.58 -7.10
N THR A 184 6.14 19.21 -5.93
CA THR A 184 7.25 20.01 -5.41
C THR A 184 8.30 19.13 -4.72
N GLY A 185 9.46 19.71 -4.47
CA GLY A 185 10.59 19.06 -3.80
C GLY A 185 11.86 19.13 -4.65
N LYS A 186 12.97 19.57 -4.07
CA LYS A 186 14.25 19.74 -4.78
C LYS A 186 14.88 18.42 -5.21
N ASN A 187 14.50 17.34 -4.55
CA ASN A 187 15.00 15.99 -4.75
C ASN A 187 14.00 15.08 -5.48
N THR A 188 12.93 15.65 -6.08
CA THR A 188 11.90 14.89 -6.78
C THR A 188 12.01 15.11 -8.29
N HIS A 189 12.04 14.01 -9.06
CA HIS A 189 12.19 14.04 -10.50
C HIS A 189 11.14 13.14 -11.14
N VAL A 190 10.38 13.70 -12.08
CA VAL A 190 9.35 12.97 -12.84
C VAL A 190 9.71 12.98 -14.31
N VAL A 191 9.71 11.81 -14.91
CA VAL A 191 10.09 11.63 -16.33
C VAL A 191 9.01 10.78 -17.01
N GLY A 192 8.33 11.37 -17.98
CA GLY A 192 7.47 10.64 -18.89
C GLY A 192 8.27 9.76 -19.82
N ILE A 193 7.77 8.59 -20.13
CA ILE A 193 8.36 7.74 -21.17
C ILE A 193 7.37 7.47 -22.30
N THR A 194 7.89 7.28 -23.50
CA THR A 194 7.12 6.75 -24.62
C THR A 194 6.96 5.23 -24.44
N GLY A 195 5.73 4.73 -24.52
CA GLY A 195 5.40 3.32 -24.30
C GLY A 195 4.44 3.12 -23.13
N ASN A 196 4.21 1.87 -22.75
CA ASN A 196 3.28 1.50 -21.68
C ASN A 196 3.99 1.26 -20.33
N PHE A 197 3.22 0.95 -19.31
CA PHE A 197 3.73 0.69 -17.96
C PHE A 197 4.72 -0.50 -17.90
N ASP A 198 4.49 -1.56 -18.66
CA ASP A 198 5.37 -2.74 -18.67
C ASP A 198 6.76 -2.39 -19.21
N VAL A 199 6.81 -1.49 -20.21
CA VAL A 199 8.07 -0.94 -20.74
C VAL A 199 8.79 -0.14 -19.64
N ALA A 200 8.09 0.76 -18.94
CA ALA A 200 8.66 1.51 -17.83
C ALA A 200 9.23 0.60 -16.75
N GLN A 201 8.43 -0.35 -16.28
CA GLN A 201 8.81 -1.28 -15.22
C GLN A 201 9.99 -2.18 -15.61
N THR A 202 9.97 -2.69 -16.83
CA THR A 202 11.06 -3.54 -17.35
C THR A 202 12.37 -2.77 -17.40
N ASN A 203 12.37 -1.53 -17.88
CA ASN A 203 13.58 -0.72 -17.95
C ASN A 203 14.07 -0.29 -16.57
N VAL A 204 13.19 0.09 -15.64
CA VAL A 204 13.59 0.35 -14.25
C VAL A 204 14.27 -0.87 -13.63
N LYS A 205 13.74 -2.09 -13.82
CA LYS A 205 14.38 -3.33 -13.35
C LYS A 205 15.76 -3.55 -13.99
N LYS A 206 15.92 -3.23 -15.28
CA LYS A 206 17.23 -3.30 -15.95
C LYS A 206 18.23 -2.31 -15.32
N LEU A 207 17.80 -1.07 -15.05
CA LEU A 207 18.65 -0.06 -14.42
C LEU A 207 19.10 -0.47 -13.02
N PHE A 208 18.21 -1.06 -12.21
CA PHE A 208 18.58 -1.60 -10.89
C PHE A 208 19.65 -2.70 -10.97
N ASN A 209 19.64 -3.50 -12.01
CA ASN A 209 20.59 -4.61 -12.21
C ASN A 209 21.84 -4.20 -13.03
N ASP A 210 21.92 -2.95 -13.47
CA ASP A 210 23.05 -2.44 -14.26
C ASP A 210 24.21 -2.08 -13.32
N LYS A 211 25.24 -2.93 -13.31
CA LYS A 211 26.42 -2.76 -12.47
C LYS A 211 27.23 -1.51 -12.81
N GLU A 212 27.34 -1.17 -14.12
CA GLU A 212 28.04 0.02 -14.57
C GLU A 212 27.34 1.30 -14.08
N LEU A 213 26.01 1.34 -14.15
CA LEU A 213 25.22 2.43 -13.60
C LEU A 213 25.40 2.52 -12.09
N ALA A 214 25.31 1.39 -11.38
CA ALA A 214 25.49 1.35 -9.93
C ALA A 214 26.87 1.88 -9.51
N GLU A 215 27.94 1.52 -10.23
CA GLU A 215 29.29 2.04 -9.98
C GLU A 215 29.41 3.54 -10.30
N THR A 216 28.72 3.99 -11.36
CA THR A 216 28.74 5.40 -11.78
C THR A 216 28.07 6.28 -10.72
N ILE A 217 26.88 5.93 -10.26
CA ILE A 217 26.19 6.70 -9.22
C ILE A 217 26.88 6.58 -7.86
N ALA A 218 27.52 5.43 -7.58
CA ALA A 218 28.28 5.26 -6.35
C ALA A 218 29.49 6.20 -6.26
N LYS A 219 30.16 6.49 -7.37
CA LYS A 219 31.24 7.49 -7.44
C LYS A 219 30.73 8.92 -7.27
N ALA A 220 29.48 9.18 -7.62
CA ALA A 220 28.80 10.46 -7.39
C ALA A 220 28.19 10.58 -5.98
N GLY A 221 28.36 9.58 -5.10
CA GLY A 221 27.85 9.62 -3.73
C GLY A 221 26.44 9.07 -3.56
N TYR A 222 25.92 8.27 -4.49
CA TYR A 222 24.57 7.74 -4.46
C TYR A 222 24.52 6.21 -4.39
N GLN A 223 23.40 5.68 -3.90
CA GLN A 223 23.07 4.26 -3.93
C GLN A 223 21.58 4.04 -4.21
N PHE A 224 21.25 3.03 -5.02
CA PHE A 224 19.86 2.67 -5.22
C PHE A 224 19.25 2.00 -4.01
N SER A 225 17.97 2.28 -3.77
CA SER A 225 17.12 1.54 -2.85
C SER A 225 15.68 1.47 -3.39
N SER A 226 14.83 0.66 -2.76
CA SER A 226 13.47 0.40 -3.24
C SER A 226 12.42 0.82 -2.22
N ALA A 227 11.46 1.63 -2.68
CA ALA A 227 10.25 1.98 -1.93
C ALA A 227 9.03 1.12 -2.31
N ASN A 228 9.24 -0.08 -2.87
CA ASN A 228 8.17 -0.99 -3.27
C ASN A 228 7.38 -1.54 -2.07
N SER A 229 6.17 -2.05 -2.32
CA SER A 229 5.27 -2.60 -1.29
C SER A 229 5.85 -3.78 -0.52
N ILE A 230 6.90 -4.42 -1.05
CA ILE A 230 7.61 -5.54 -0.40
C ILE A 230 8.57 -5.10 0.71
N ASN A 231 8.95 -3.82 0.78
CA ASN A 231 9.79 -3.31 1.85
C ASN A 231 9.04 -3.37 3.20
N ILE A 232 9.69 -3.88 4.25
CA ILE A 232 9.07 -3.93 5.59
C ILE A 232 8.72 -2.55 6.15
N GLY A 233 9.47 -1.52 5.75
CA GLY A 233 9.17 -0.12 6.10
C GLY A 233 7.90 0.41 5.43
N ARG A 234 7.33 -0.34 4.46
CA ARG A 234 5.99 -0.11 3.92
C ARG A 234 4.93 -1.03 4.50
N LEU A 235 5.30 -2.25 4.88
CA LEU A 235 4.35 -3.21 5.40
C LEU A 235 3.94 -2.88 6.84
N PHE A 236 4.90 -2.70 7.74
CA PHE A 236 4.59 -2.60 9.16
C PHE A 236 3.88 -1.33 9.60
N PRO A 237 4.10 -0.14 9.01
CA PRO A 237 3.29 1.03 9.35
C PRO A 237 1.78 0.82 9.14
N GLN A 238 1.41 -0.08 8.26
CA GLN A 238 0.01 -0.41 7.99
C GLN A 238 -0.65 -1.23 9.11
N ILE A 239 0.11 -1.85 10.00
CA ILE A 239 -0.44 -2.55 11.17
C ILE A 239 -1.16 -1.56 12.11
N VAL A 240 -0.66 -0.34 12.19
CA VAL A 240 -1.11 0.68 13.16
C VAL A 240 -2.58 1.00 12.98
N TYR A 241 -3.05 1.22 11.76
CA TYR A 241 -4.43 1.64 11.54
C TYR A 241 -5.47 0.54 11.83
N TYR A 242 -5.10 -0.73 11.83
CA TYR A 242 -5.99 -1.80 12.29
C TYR A 242 -6.26 -1.71 13.80
N PHE A 243 -5.21 -1.48 14.60
CA PHE A 243 -5.35 -1.24 16.03
C PHE A 243 -6.09 0.08 16.30
N TYR A 244 -5.78 1.13 15.51
CA TYR A 244 -6.43 2.42 15.65
C TYR A 244 -7.94 2.32 15.39
N ALA A 245 -8.33 1.62 14.33
CA ALA A 245 -9.73 1.35 14.00
C ALA A 245 -10.46 0.65 15.15
N TYR A 246 -9.84 -0.37 15.75
CA TYR A 246 -10.39 -1.06 16.90
C TYR A 246 -10.61 -0.11 18.09
N GLY A 247 -9.62 0.69 18.42
CA GLY A 247 -9.72 1.70 19.48
C GLY A 247 -10.83 2.71 19.24
N LYS A 248 -11.01 3.17 18.00
CA LYS A 248 -12.10 4.07 17.60
C LYS A 248 -13.47 3.43 17.78
N LEU A 249 -13.66 2.20 17.34
CA LEU A 249 -14.93 1.48 17.54
C LEU A 249 -15.26 1.31 19.02
N VAL A 250 -14.27 1.03 19.88
CA VAL A 250 -14.47 0.98 21.34
C VAL A 250 -14.84 2.36 21.88
N LYS A 251 -14.13 3.42 21.45
CA LYS A 251 -14.40 4.81 21.88
C LYS A 251 -15.81 5.26 21.51
N ASP A 252 -16.27 4.89 20.32
CA ASP A 252 -17.59 5.24 19.78
C ASP A 252 -18.72 4.34 20.33
N GLY A 253 -18.37 3.38 21.22
CA GLY A 253 -19.33 2.47 21.83
C GLY A 253 -19.95 1.46 20.86
N ARG A 254 -19.31 1.21 19.72
CA ARG A 254 -19.76 0.24 18.71
C ARG A 254 -19.42 -1.19 19.06
N ILE A 255 -18.35 -1.38 19.82
CA ILE A 255 -17.89 -2.67 20.34
C ILE A 255 -17.40 -2.52 21.78
N SER A 256 -17.31 -3.64 22.48
CA SER A 256 -16.63 -3.74 23.78
C SER A 256 -15.20 -4.27 23.57
N VAL A 257 -14.30 -3.94 24.50
CA VAL A 257 -12.95 -4.49 24.49
C VAL A 257 -12.99 -6.01 24.56
N GLY A 258 -12.31 -6.68 23.64
CA GLY A 258 -12.31 -8.14 23.49
C GLY A 258 -13.28 -8.67 22.44
N ASP A 259 -14.23 -7.87 21.97
CA ASP A 259 -15.09 -8.27 20.85
C ASP A 259 -14.26 -8.50 19.60
N LYS A 260 -14.58 -9.55 18.86
CA LYS A 260 -13.93 -9.85 17.59
C LYS A 260 -14.58 -9.09 16.45
N ILE A 261 -13.77 -8.53 15.57
CA ILE A 261 -14.24 -7.77 14.41
C ILE A 261 -13.70 -8.33 13.09
N ASN A 262 -14.43 -8.08 12.01
CA ASN A 262 -14.03 -8.40 10.64
C ASN A 262 -13.46 -7.17 9.95
N PHE A 263 -12.49 -7.35 9.06
CA PHE A 263 -12.04 -6.32 8.14
C PHE A 263 -12.22 -6.80 6.70
N SER A 264 -12.84 -5.98 5.87
CA SER A 264 -12.86 -6.19 4.41
C SER A 264 -11.86 -5.27 3.74
N VAL A 265 -10.91 -5.84 3.00
CA VAL A 265 -9.73 -5.14 2.53
C VAL A 265 -9.63 -5.24 1.01
N PRO A 266 -9.65 -4.09 0.28
CA PRO A 266 -9.38 -4.10 -1.15
C PRO A 266 -7.95 -4.58 -1.39
N THR A 267 -7.78 -5.68 -2.12
CA THR A 267 -6.50 -6.38 -2.12
C THR A 267 -5.92 -6.51 -3.53
N GLY A 268 -4.70 -5.98 -3.69
CA GLY A 268 -3.84 -6.19 -4.86
C GLY A 268 -2.55 -6.91 -4.45
N ASN A 269 -1.49 -6.16 -4.12
CA ASN A 269 -0.17 -6.71 -3.74
C ASN A 269 -0.12 -7.32 -2.32
N PHE A 270 -1.25 -7.53 -1.69
CA PHE A 270 -1.41 -8.20 -0.40
C PHE A 270 -0.74 -7.51 0.81
N GLY A 271 -0.25 -6.29 0.67
CA GLY A 271 0.44 -5.58 1.77
C GLY A 271 -0.51 -5.19 2.89
N ASP A 272 -1.61 -4.56 2.54
CA ASP A 272 -2.62 -4.05 3.47
C ASP A 272 -3.25 -5.18 4.31
N ILE A 273 -3.84 -6.18 3.65
CA ILE A 273 -4.49 -7.30 4.36
C ILE A 273 -3.49 -8.14 5.17
N LEU A 274 -2.23 -8.26 4.71
CA LEU A 274 -1.16 -8.91 5.47
C LEU A 274 -0.83 -8.13 6.74
N ALA A 275 -0.86 -6.79 6.70
CA ALA A 275 -0.71 -5.97 7.91
C ALA A 275 -1.86 -6.22 8.90
N GLY A 276 -3.09 -6.43 8.43
CA GLY A 276 -4.21 -6.88 9.25
C GLY A 276 -3.99 -8.27 9.87
N TRP A 277 -3.37 -9.18 9.13
CA TRP A 277 -2.97 -10.49 9.66
C TRP A 277 -1.88 -10.36 10.73
N PHE A 278 -0.88 -9.49 10.53
CA PHE A 278 0.10 -9.18 11.57
C PHE A 278 -0.56 -8.56 12.80
N ALA A 279 -1.51 -7.64 12.62
CA ALA A 279 -2.27 -7.07 13.74
C ALA A 279 -2.96 -8.17 14.57
N LYS A 280 -3.59 -9.15 13.93
CA LYS A 280 -4.15 -10.33 14.60
C LYS A 280 -3.09 -11.13 15.36
N LYS A 281 -1.93 -11.38 14.75
CA LYS A 281 -0.82 -12.12 15.40
C LYS A 281 -0.19 -11.34 16.56
N LEU A 282 -0.27 -10.02 16.54
CA LEU A 282 0.14 -9.13 17.62
C LEU A 282 -0.93 -8.95 18.71
N GLY A 283 -2.06 -9.65 18.61
CA GLY A 283 -3.07 -9.72 19.68
C GLY A 283 -4.35 -8.91 19.44
N LEU A 284 -4.52 -8.26 18.28
CA LEU A 284 -5.78 -7.60 17.94
C LEU A 284 -6.90 -8.64 17.77
N PRO A 285 -8.10 -8.46 18.38
CA PRO A 285 -9.21 -9.40 18.25
C PRO A 285 -9.86 -9.37 16.86
N VAL A 286 -9.15 -9.85 15.84
CA VAL A 286 -9.67 -9.98 14.48
C VAL A 286 -10.33 -11.35 14.33
N ASN A 287 -11.59 -11.36 13.88
CA ASN A 287 -12.29 -12.60 13.52
C ASN A 287 -11.88 -13.04 12.12
N LYS A 288 -12.21 -12.26 11.08
CA LYS A 288 -11.90 -12.54 9.69
C LYS A 288 -11.27 -11.34 8.99
N LEU A 289 -10.40 -11.67 8.05
CA LEU A 289 -9.86 -10.75 7.04
C LEU A 289 -10.47 -11.15 5.70
N ILE A 290 -11.32 -10.31 5.14
CA ILE A 290 -12.00 -10.56 3.88
C ILE A 290 -11.14 -9.97 2.76
N CYS A 291 -10.52 -10.85 1.98
CA CYS A 291 -9.72 -10.47 0.82
C CYS A 291 -10.63 -10.16 -0.35
N ALA A 292 -10.84 -8.88 -0.61
CA ALA A 292 -11.69 -8.42 -1.70
C ALA A 292 -10.87 -8.22 -2.97
N SER A 293 -11.29 -8.84 -4.06
CA SER A 293 -10.71 -8.71 -5.40
C SER A 293 -11.65 -7.99 -6.34
N ASN A 294 -11.11 -7.32 -7.37
CA ASN A 294 -11.90 -6.90 -8.52
C ASN A 294 -12.00 -8.04 -9.55
N LYS A 295 -12.32 -7.73 -10.80
CA LYS A 295 -12.41 -8.72 -11.89
C LYS A 295 -11.12 -9.54 -12.06
N ASN A 296 -9.97 -9.04 -11.61
CA ASN A 296 -8.72 -9.80 -11.52
C ASN A 296 -8.71 -10.62 -10.22
N ASN A 297 -9.55 -11.63 -10.13
CA ASN A 297 -9.93 -12.36 -8.92
C ASN A 297 -9.00 -13.52 -8.54
N ILE A 298 -7.72 -13.44 -8.91
CA ILE A 298 -6.75 -14.53 -8.67
C ILE A 298 -6.59 -14.87 -7.18
N LEU A 299 -6.67 -13.86 -6.29
CA LEU A 299 -6.60 -14.09 -4.85
C LEU A 299 -7.85 -14.77 -4.32
N THR A 300 -9.03 -14.41 -4.83
CA THR A 300 -10.30 -15.06 -4.47
C THR A 300 -10.24 -16.55 -4.79
N ASP A 301 -9.80 -16.91 -6.00
CA ASP A 301 -9.65 -18.31 -6.39
C ASP A 301 -8.61 -19.03 -5.53
N PHE A 302 -7.47 -18.38 -5.23
CA PHE A 302 -6.44 -18.95 -4.36
C PHE A 302 -6.97 -19.28 -2.95
N PHE A 303 -7.69 -18.37 -2.30
CA PHE A 303 -8.24 -18.63 -0.97
C PHE A 303 -9.33 -19.70 -0.99
N ASN A 304 -10.15 -19.76 -2.03
CA ASN A 304 -11.23 -20.74 -2.15
C ASN A 304 -10.73 -22.13 -2.55
N GLU A 305 -9.72 -22.22 -3.43
CA GLU A 305 -9.29 -23.48 -4.04
C GLU A 305 -7.92 -23.97 -3.55
N GLY A 306 -7.07 -23.09 -3.02
CA GLY A 306 -5.68 -23.39 -2.65
C GLY A 306 -4.72 -23.38 -3.84
N THR A 307 -5.18 -22.95 -5.01
CA THR A 307 -4.38 -22.87 -6.23
C THR A 307 -4.23 -21.43 -6.69
N TYR A 308 -2.99 -21.01 -6.91
CA TYR A 308 -2.66 -19.71 -7.49
C TYR A 308 -2.25 -19.90 -8.95
N ASP A 309 -3.02 -19.34 -9.90
CA ASP A 309 -2.78 -19.52 -11.33
C ASP A 309 -2.82 -18.16 -12.06
N LYS A 310 -1.64 -17.64 -12.42
CA LYS A 310 -1.51 -16.37 -13.15
C LYS A 310 -1.75 -16.49 -14.67
N ASN A 311 -1.91 -17.72 -15.19
CA ASN A 311 -2.15 -17.97 -16.62
C ASN A 311 -3.63 -17.70 -16.96
N ARG A 312 -4.03 -16.46 -16.85
CA ARG A 312 -5.39 -15.97 -17.07
C ARG A 312 -5.38 -14.60 -17.75
N PRO A 313 -6.50 -14.14 -18.31
CA PRO A 313 -6.60 -12.78 -18.84
C PRO A 313 -6.34 -11.72 -17.75
N PHE A 314 -5.72 -10.63 -18.17
CA PHE A 314 -5.58 -9.41 -17.36
C PHE A 314 -6.66 -8.41 -17.78
N TYR A 315 -7.33 -7.81 -16.82
CA TYR A 315 -8.36 -6.81 -17.04
C TYR A 315 -7.93 -5.45 -16.47
N VAL A 316 -8.14 -4.41 -17.26
CA VAL A 316 -8.06 -3.02 -16.77
C VAL A 316 -9.42 -2.65 -16.21
N THR A 317 -9.48 -2.23 -14.96
CA THR A 317 -10.72 -1.97 -14.23
C THR A 317 -10.80 -0.54 -13.71
N SER A 318 -11.95 -0.18 -13.13
CA SER A 318 -12.15 1.08 -12.41
C SER A 318 -11.38 1.17 -11.09
N SER A 319 -10.86 0.04 -10.59
CA SER A 319 -10.05 -0.07 -9.36
C SER A 319 -8.60 -0.50 -9.65
N PRO A 320 -7.79 0.34 -10.34
CA PRO A 320 -6.53 -0.06 -10.95
C PRO A 320 -5.44 -0.51 -9.96
N SER A 321 -5.49 -0.11 -8.70
CA SER A 321 -4.52 -0.57 -7.70
C SER A 321 -4.68 -2.05 -7.34
N MET A 322 -5.80 -2.68 -7.73
CA MET A 322 -6.11 -4.09 -7.56
C MET A 322 -5.90 -4.91 -8.84
N ASP A 323 -5.52 -4.28 -9.95
CA ASP A 323 -5.25 -4.93 -11.23
C ASP A 323 -3.91 -5.65 -11.17
N ILE A 324 -3.93 -6.89 -10.72
CA ILE A 324 -2.72 -7.72 -10.58
C ILE A 324 -2.94 -9.16 -11.06
N LEU A 325 -1.87 -9.78 -11.55
CA LEU A 325 -1.76 -11.23 -11.74
C LEU A 325 -0.74 -11.88 -10.81
N VAL A 326 0.14 -11.08 -10.18
CA VAL A 326 1.09 -11.53 -9.17
C VAL A 326 0.98 -10.66 -7.93
N SER A 327 0.55 -11.25 -6.83
CA SER A 327 0.37 -10.60 -5.54
C SER A 327 1.65 -10.77 -4.70
N SER A 328 2.49 -9.75 -4.66
CA SER A 328 3.87 -9.88 -4.19
C SER A 328 4.01 -10.24 -2.71
N ASN A 329 3.20 -9.67 -1.82
CA ASN A 329 3.33 -9.94 -0.38
C ASN A 329 2.65 -11.24 0.06
N LEU A 330 1.89 -11.92 -0.81
CA LEU A 330 1.32 -13.23 -0.51
C LEU A 330 2.40 -14.25 -0.15
N GLU A 331 3.61 -14.11 -0.69
CA GLU A 331 4.77 -14.94 -0.34
C GLU A 331 5.05 -14.97 1.17
N ARG A 332 4.88 -13.83 1.86
CA ARG A 332 5.04 -13.79 3.32
C ARG A 332 4.00 -14.65 4.05
N LEU A 333 2.75 -14.61 3.60
CA LEU A 333 1.72 -15.47 4.16
C LEU A 333 2.02 -16.94 3.88
N LEU A 334 2.42 -17.29 2.66
CA LEU A 334 2.82 -18.66 2.30
C LEU A 334 3.94 -19.17 3.20
N PHE A 335 4.94 -18.35 3.49
CA PHE A 335 6.02 -18.69 4.40
C PHE A 335 5.49 -19.05 5.80
N TYR A 336 4.61 -18.24 6.38
CA TYR A 336 4.05 -18.52 7.70
C TYR A 336 3.12 -19.74 7.72
N VAL A 337 2.25 -19.92 6.72
CA VAL A 337 1.33 -21.06 6.68
C VAL A 337 2.03 -22.38 6.32
N SER A 338 3.20 -22.33 5.66
CA SER A 338 4.06 -23.51 5.46
C SER A 338 4.74 -23.99 6.76
N GLY A 339 4.61 -23.24 7.87
CA GLY A 339 5.34 -23.49 9.10
C GLY A 339 6.73 -22.88 9.09
N GLU A 340 6.88 -21.77 8.39
CA GLU A 340 8.13 -21.02 8.23
C GLU A 340 9.21 -21.78 7.46
N ASP A 341 8.78 -22.62 6.52
CA ASP A 341 9.64 -23.44 5.67
C ASP A 341 10.09 -22.64 4.43
N ALA A 342 11.36 -22.19 4.46
CA ALA A 342 11.99 -21.45 3.39
C ALA A 342 12.15 -22.27 2.10
N ASN A 343 12.39 -23.59 2.20
CA ASN A 343 12.49 -24.46 1.02
C ASN A 343 11.15 -24.58 0.32
N LYS A 344 10.08 -24.82 1.10
CA LYS A 344 8.71 -24.90 0.57
C LYS A 344 8.30 -23.61 -0.10
N THR A 345 8.59 -22.47 0.54
CA THR A 345 8.31 -21.14 -0.02
C THR A 345 9.06 -20.89 -1.33
N ALA A 346 10.37 -21.21 -1.35
CA ALA A 346 11.18 -21.08 -2.56
C ALA A 346 10.67 -21.99 -3.70
N GLU A 347 10.22 -23.20 -3.38
CA GLU A 347 9.61 -24.14 -4.34
C GLU A 347 8.34 -23.56 -4.97
N LEU A 348 7.40 -23.05 -4.15
CA LEU A 348 6.16 -22.44 -4.65
C LEU A 348 6.43 -21.21 -5.53
N MET A 349 7.38 -20.37 -5.15
CA MET A 349 7.76 -19.19 -5.94
C MET A 349 8.45 -19.58 -7.24
N ASN A 350 9.25 -20.64 -7.24
CA ASN A 350 9.83 -21.18 -8.46
C ASN A 350 8.75 -21.75 -9.41
N GLN A 351 7.78 -22.50 -8.88
CA GLN A 351 6.64 -22.97 -9.67
C GLN A 351 5.87 -21.81 -10.30
N LEU A 352 5.60 -20.74 -9.54
CA LEU A 352 4.96 -19.54 -10.06
C LEU A 352 5.77 -18.88 -11.19
N SER A 353 7.09 -18.84 -11.06
CA SER A 353 7.99 -18.26 -12.06
C SER A 353 8.02 -19.08 -13.34
N VAL A 354 8.14 -20.40 -13.23
CA VAL A 354 8.37 -21.30 -14.37
C VAL A 354 7.07 -21.67 -15.08
N SER A 355 6.06 -22.10 -14.30
CA SER A 355 4.76 -22.60 -14.85
C SER A 355 3.61 -21.59 -14.76
N GLY A 356 3.80 -20.51 -14.00
CA GLY A 356 2.74 -19.54 -13.73
C GLY A 356 1.72 -20.00 -12.68
N LYS A 357 1.95 -21.15 -12.03
CA LYS A 357 0.96 -21.78 -11.16
C LYS A 357 1.63 -22.55 -10.02
N TYR A 358 0.98 -22.55 -8.85
CA TYR A 358 1.27 -23.47 -7.75
C TYR A 358 -0.03 -23.84 -7.01
N THR A 359 0.03 -24.96 -6.28
CA THR A 359 -1.05 -25.40 -5.37
C THR A 359 -0.45 -25.68 -4.01
N ILE A 360 -1.07 -25.14 -2.95
CA ILE A 360 -0.68 -25.42 -1.56
C ILE A 360 -1.31 -26.74 -1.09
N ASP A 361 -0.67 -27.40 -0.13
CA ASP A 361 -1.20 -28.62 0.48
C ASP A 361 -2.35 -28.35 1.47
N SER A 362 -2.95 -29.43 1.97
CA SER A 362 -4.09 -29.36 2.90
C SER A 362 -3.75 -28.68 4.22
N ASP A 363 -2.53 -28.86 4.72
CA ASP A 363 -2.10 -28.31 6.00
C ASP A 363 -1.90 -26.79 5.90
N MET A 364 -1.29 -26.33 4.82
CA MET A 364 -1.20 -24.90 4.52
C MET A 364 -2.59 -24.28 4.34
N ARG A 365 -3.48 -24.97 3.62
CA ARG A 365 -4.85 -24.50 3.38
C ARG A 365 -5.64 -24.35 4.69
N ALA A 366 -5.52 -25.30 5.61
CA ALA A 366 -6.19 -25.22 6.91
C ALA A 366 -5.76 -23.99 7.73
N LYS A 367 -4.50 -23.55 7.59
CA LYS A 367 -3.97 -22.36 8.26
C LYS A 367 -4.42 -21.01 7.63
N LEU A 368 -5.12 -21.04 6.49
CA LEU A 368 -5.75 -19.87 5.90
C LEU A 368 -7.12 -19.52 6.50
N ALA A 369 -7.56 -20.24 7.53
CA ALA A 369 -8.88 -20.06 8.16
C ALA A 369 -9.15 -18.65 8.72
N ASP A 370 -8.12 -17.82 8.91
CA ASP A 370 -8.26 -16.40 9.27
C ASP A 370 -8.84 -15.54 8.13
N PHE A 371 -8.80 -16.04 6.90
CA PHE A 371 -9.23 -15.32 5.71
C PHE A 371 -10.57 -15.82 5.19
N ALA A 372 -11.31 -14.91 4.57
CA ALA A 372 -12.37 -15.17 3.60
C ALA A 372 -12.03 -14.40 2.33
N ALA A 373 -12.62 -14.76 1.20
CA ALA A 373 -12.35 -14.05 -0.06
C ALA A 373 -13.57 -14.02 -0.96
N ASP A 374 -13.78 -12.87 -1.59
CA ASP A 374 -14.79 -12.65 -2.62
C ASP A 374 -14.30 -11.61 -3.62
N PHE A 375 -15.05 -11.42 -4.70
CA PHE A 375 -14.71 -10.41 -5.70
C PHE A 375 -15.98 -9.67 -6.16
N ALA A 376 -15.78 -8.48 -6.75
CA ALA A 376 -16.85 -7.72 -7.40
C ALA A 376 -16.54 -7.51 -8.89
N THR A 377 -17.56 -7.61 -9.71
CA THR A 377 -17.53 -7.18 -11.11
C THR A 377 -17.58 -5.67 -11.22
N GLU A 378 -17.34 -5.11 -12.41
CA GLU A 378 -17.45 -3.66 -12.63
C GLU A 378 -18.88 -3.14 -12.39
N ASP A 379 -19.89 -3.91 -12.79
CA ASP A 379 -21.30 -3.52 -12.56
C ASP A 379 -21.63 -3.55 -11.06
N GLU A 380 -21.24 -4.59 -10.33
CA GLU A 380 -21.43 -4.67 -8.88
C GLU A 380 -20.66 -3.57 -8.12
N THR A 381 -19.50 -3.20 -8.62
CA THR A 381 -18.72 -2.07 -8.06
C THR A 381 -19.46 -0.74 -8.24
N ALA A 382 -20.02 -0.49 -9.42
CA ALA A 382 -20.81 0.70 -9.71
C ALA A 382 -22.13 0.73 -8.90
N ASP A 383 -22.82 -0.41 -8.81
CA ASP A 383 -24.04 -0.55 -8.01
C ASP A 383 -23.78 -0.27 -6.53
N GLU A 384 -22.64 -0.72 -5.99
CA GLU A 384 -22.26 -0.50 -4.61
C GLU A 384 -21.95 0.98 -4.32
N ILE A 385 -21.26 1.69 -5.23
CA ILE A 385 -21.07 3.15 -5.13
C ILE A 385 -22.44 3.85 -5.08
N SER A 386 -23.36 3.46 -5.95
CA SER A 386 -24.72 4.03 -6.01
C SER A 386 -25.52 3.71 -4.75
N ARG A 387 -25.38 2.52 -4.19
CA ARG A 387 -26.07 2.11 -2.96
C ARG A 387 -25.62 2.97 -1.78
N VAL A 388 -24.32 3.11 -1.56
CA VAL A 388 -23.75 3.94 -0.47
C VAL A 388 -24.19 5.39 -0.66
N PHE A 389 -24.06 5.95 -1.86
CA PHE A 389 -24.48 7.32 -2.16
C PHE A 389 -25.97 7.55 -1.90
N SER A 390 -26.81 6.56 -2.15
CA SER A 390 -28.26 6.70 -1.96
C SER A 390 -28.65 6.82 -0.48
N ALA A 391 -27.84 6.26 0.43
CA ALA A 391 -28.11 6.28 1.86
C ALA A 391 -27.97 7.69 2.47
N ASP A 392 -26.87 8.40 2.17
CA ASP A 392 -26.56 9.68 2.83
C ASP A 392 -25.83 10.71 1.96
N LYS A 393 -25.74 10.48 0.66
CA LYS A 393 -25.03 11.31 -0.31
C LYS A 393 -23.51 11.29 -0.18
N THR A 394 -22.94 10.40 0.64
CA THR A 394 -21.52 10.11 0.65
C THR A 394 -21.16 9.19 -0.49
N ALA A 395 -20.01 9.40 -1.10
CA ALA A 395 -19.48 8.50 -2.13
C ALA A 395 -18.20 7.83 -1.66
N ILE A 396 -18.04 6.59 -2.05
CA ILE A 396 -16.82 5.80 -1.89
C ILE A 396 -16.11 5.61 -3.23
N ASP A 397 -14.81 5.40 -3.21
CA ASP A 397 -14.04 5.11 -4.43
C ASP A 397 -14.26 3.66 -4.90
N PRO A 398 -13.90 3.32 -6.15
CA PRO A 398 -14.13 1.97 -6.68
C PRO A 398 -13.44 0.85 -5.89
N HIS A 399 -12.24 1.09 -5.32
CA HIS A 399 -11.55 0.07 -4.52
C HIS A 399 -12.32 -0.21 -3.22
N THR A 400 -12.76 0.84 -2.54
CA THR A 400 -13.61 0.73 -1.34
C THR A 400 -14.92 0.04 -1.66
N ALA A 401 -15.51 0.33 -2.84
CA ALA A 401 -16.75 -0.32 -3.27
C ALA A 401 -16.59 -1.83 -3.47
N VAL A 402 -15.47 -2.28 -4.04
CA VAL A 402 -15.16 -3.72 -4.14
C VAL A 402 -15.09 -4.36 -2.75
N ALA A 403 -14.43 -3.71 -1.78
CA ALA A 403 -14.35 -4.25 -0.41
C ALA A 403 -15.70 -4.21 0.33
N SER A 404 -16.50 -3.17 0.12
CA SER A 404 -17.85 -3.06 0.68
C SER A 404 -18.77 -4.15 0.14
N LYS A 405 -18.73 -4.40 -1.17
CA LYS A 405 -19.50 -5.47 -1.81
C LYS A 405 -19.09 -6.87 -1.31
N ALA A 406 -17.77 -7.13 -1.20
CA ALA A 406 -17.27 -8.39 -0.65
C ALA A 406 -17.70 -8.59 0.82
N ALA A 407 -17.74 -7.52 1.62
CA ALA A 407 -18.23 -7.55 2.99
C ALA A 407 -19.70 -7.93 3.08
N GLU A 408 -20.54 -7.35 2.22
CA GLU A 408 -21.98 -7.69 2.16
C GLU A 408 -22.19 -9.14 1.73
N SER A 409 -21.49 -9.58 0.68
CA SER A 409 -21.54 -10.96 0.22
C SER A 409 -21.12 -11.94 1.32
N TYR A 410 -20.05 -11.62 2.06
CA TYR A 410 -19.59 -12.43 3.20
C TYR A 410 -20.68 -12.57 4.28
N LYS A 411 -21.27 -11.45 4.72
CA LYS A 411 -22.36 -11.47 5.70
C LYS A 411 -23.55 -12.31 5.24
N ALA A 412 -23.96 -12.12 3.97
CA ALA A 412 -25.09 -12.84 3.40
C ALA A 412 -24.83 -14.36 3.30
N ASN A 413 -23.60 -14.77 2.95
CA ASN A 413 -23.25 -16.17 2.76
C ASN A 413 -22.98 -16.93 4.06
N THR A 414 -22.51 -16.24 5.10
CA THR A 414 -22.08 -16.88 6.35
C THR A 414 -23.04 -16.68 7.51
N GLY A 415 -23.85 -15.62 7.48
CA GLY A 415 -24.67 -15.19 8.62
C GLY A 415 -23.82 -14.66 9.79
N ASP A 416 -22.57 -14.27 9.55
CA ASP A 416 -21.68 -13.70 10.58
C ASP A 416 -22.06 -12.24 10.86
N ASP A 417 -22.62 -11.99 12.05
CA ASP A 417 -23.05 -10.68 12.52
C ASP A 417 -21.96 -9.92 13.29
N SER A 418 -20.70 -10.41 13.27
CA SER A 418 -19.58 -9.72 13.90
C SER A 418 -19.42 -8.31 13.31
N PRO A 419 -19.09 -7.30 14.13
CA PRO A 419 -18.80 -5.95 13.65
C PRO A 419 -17.77 -5.98 12.51
N LEU A 420 -18.04 -5.20 11.47
CA LEU A 420 -17.24 -5.22 10.25
C LEU A 420 -16.78 -3.82 9.88
N VAL A 421 -15.49 -3.71 9.54
CA VAL A 421 -14.86 -2.50 9.04
C VAL A 421 -14.46 -2.72 7.59
N VAL A 422 -14.91 -1.84 6.72
CA VAL A 422 -14.46 -1.75 5.33
C VAL A 422 -13.23 -0.83 5.29
N VAL A 423 -12.12 -1.30 4.77
CA VAL A 423 -10.91 -0.48 4.62
C VAL A 423 -11.05 0.39 3.37
N SER A 424 -11.17 1.70 3.58
CA SER A 424 -11.39 2.70 2.53
C SER A 424 -10.04 3.29 2.09
N THR A 425 -9.54 2.79 0.97
CA THR A 425 -8.14 2.96 0.57
C THR A 425 -7.85 4.19 -0.28
N ALA A 426 -8.87 4.84 -0.83
CA ALA A 426 -8.71 6.06 -1.61
C ALA A 426 -9.92 6.99 -1.49
N SER A 427 -9.67 8.28 -1.64
CA SER A 427 -10.74 9.28 -1.75
C SER A 427 -11.52 9.11 -3.06
N PRO A 428 -12.85 9.33 -3.09
CA PRO A 428 -13.63 9.36 -4.33
C PRO A 428 -13.09 10.38 -5.34
N TYR A 429 -12.47 11.45 -4.90
CA TYR A 429 -11.82 12.45 -5.76
C TYR A 429 -10.55 11.95 -6.47
N LYS A 430 -10.03 10.80 -6.10
CA LYS A 430 -8.92 10.13 -6.82
C LYS A 430 -9.39 9.51 -8.13
N PHE A 431 -10.64 9.06 -8.17
CA PHE A 431 -11.28 8.38 -9.31
C PHE A 431 -12.63 9.02 -9.67
N PRO A 432 -12.67 10.34 -9.90
CA PRO A 432 -13.93 11.09 -9.98
C PRO A 432 -14.80 10.62 -11.13
N GLN A 433 -14.22 10.27 -12.29
CA GLN A 433 -14.95 9.79 -13.45
C GLN A 433 -15.66 8.46 -13.18
N ALA A 434 -14.98 7.51 -12.52
CA ALA A 434 -15.59 6.23 -12.18
C ALA A 434 -16.79 6.41 -11.23
N VAL A 435 -16.65 7.30 -10.23
CA VAL A 435 -17.74 7.61 -9.30
C VAL A 435 -18.91 8.31 -10.02
N LEU A 436 -18.63 9.31 -10.87
CA LEU A 436 -19.67 9.98 -11.65
C LEU A 436 -20.39 9.04 -12.59
N ASN A 437 -19.68 8.12 -13.23
CA ASN A 437 -20.26 7.07 -14.07
C ASN A 437 -21.21 6.17 -13.28
N ALA A 438 -20.77 5.68 -12.12
CA ALA A 438 -21.60 4.86 -11.24
C ALA A 438 -22.89 5.56 -10.80
N LEU A 439 -22.83 6.89 -10.61
CA LEU A 439 -23.98 7.70 -10.20
C LEU A 439 -24.84 8.17 -11.37
N ASP A 440 -24.51 7.82 -12.62
CA ASP A 440 -25.09 8.38 -13.86
C ASP A 440 -25.23 9.92 -13.79
N ALA A 441 -24.19 10.58 -13.25
CA ALA A 441 -24.22 11.98 -12.93
C ALA A 441 -23.77 12.86 -14.09
N LYS A 442 -24.17 14.14 -14.06
CA LYS A 442 -23.62 15.14 -14.97
C LYS A 442 -22.09 15.20 -14.81
N GLY A 443 -21.38 15.27 -15.92
CA GLY A 443 -19.91 15.30 -15.92
C GLY A 443 -19.24 13.92 -15.94
N LYS A 444 -20.00 12.83 -16.09
CA LYS A 444 -19.46 11.48 -16.18
C LYS A 444 -18.52 11.26 -17.38
N ASP A 445 -18.68 12.04 -18.43
CA ASP A 445 -17.84 12.00 -19.64
C ASP A 445 -16.63 12.95 -19.55
N GLU A 446 -16.49 13.68 -18.45
CA GLU A 446 -15.38 14.59 -18.19
C GLU A 446 -14.23 13.86 -17.50
N GLU A 447 -13.03 14.38 -17.68
CA GLU A 447 -11.82 13.82 -17.09
C GLU A 447 -11.09 14.85 -16.20
N GLY A 448 -10.15 14.32 -15.41
CA GLY A 448 -9.24 15.17 -14.63
C GLY A 448 -9.97 16.10 -13.68
N LEU A 449 -9.53 17.35 -13.64
CA LEU A 449 -10.06 18.35 -12.70
C LEU A 449 -11.50 18.80 -13.03
N GLU A 450 -11.95 18.67 -14.27
CA GLU A 450 -13.36 18.95 -14.62
C GLU A 450 -14.28 17.90 -13.98
N ALA A 451 -13.93 16.62 -14.04
CA ALA A 451 -14.67 15.59 -13.33
C ALA A 451 -14.70 15.82 -11.80
N VAL A 452 -13.60 16.33 -11.22
CA VAL A 452 -13.55 16.70 -9.78
C VAL A 452 -14.58 17.78 -9.45
N LYS A 453 -14.74 18.82 -10.28
CA LYS A 453 -15.73 19.89 -10.05
C LYS A 453 -17.16 19.34 -10.03
N TYR A 454 -17.51 18.51 -11.02
CA TYR A 454 -18.83 17.89 -11.07
C TYR A 454 -19.08 16.96 -9.90
N LEU A 455 -18.05 16.19 -9.46
CA LEU A 455 -18.16 15.31 -8.33
C LEU A 455 -18.38 16.11 -7.03
N GLN A 456 -17.65 17.22 -6.84
CA GLN A 456 -17.79 18.11 -5.68
C GLN A 456 -19.20 18.68 -5.56
N GLU A 457 -19.85 18.99 -6.68
CA GLU A 457 -21.25 19.45 -6.69
C GLU A 457 -22.25 18.34 -6.33
N LYS A 458 -21.86 17.07 -6.53
CA LYS A 458 -22.75 15.92 -6.44
C LYS A 458 -22.75 15.23 -5.09
N ILE A 459 -21.58 15.11 -4.45
CA ILE A 459 -21.38 14.31 -3.24
C ILE A 459 -21.18 15.21 -2.00
N ASN A 460 -21.56 14.68 -0.85
CA ASN A 460 -21.40 15.37 0.44
C ASN A 460 -20.05 15.01 1.11
N VAL A 461 -18.98 15.02 0.32
CA VAL A 461 -17.60 14.79 0.80
C VAL A 461 -16.79 16.05 0.55
N LYS A 462 -16.10 16.55 1.57
CA LYS A 462 -15.25 17.73 1.45
C LYS A 462 -14.13 17.49 0.43
N LEU A 463 -13.93 18.45 -0.49
CA LEU A 463 -12.78 18.39 -1.40
C LEU A 463 -11.48 18.58 -0.58
N PRO A 464 -10.54 17.61 -0.61
CA PRO A 464 -9.27 17.73 0.08
C PRO A 464 -8.46 18.94 -0.42
N GLU A 465 -7.79 19.63 0.48
CA GLU A 465 -7.00 20.82 0.13
C GLU A 465 -5.89 20.50 -0.87
N THR A 466 -5.31 19.31 -0.77
CA THR A 466 -4.30 18.81 -1.71
C THR A 466 -4.83 18.66 -3.13
N VAL A 467 -6.12 18.35 -3.30
CA VAL A 467 -6.79 18.33 -4.63
C VAL A 467 -7.14 19.75 -5.07
N GLN A 468 -7.64 20.58 -4.15
CA GLN A 468 -7.96 21.98 -4.45
C GLN A 468 -6.75 22.72 -5.02
N ARG A 469 -5.57 22.51 -4.47
CA ARG A 469 -4.32 23.12 -4.95
C ARG A 469 -3.94 22.73 -6.39
N LEU A 470 -4.38 21.58 -6.89
CA LEU A 470 -4.06 21.12 -8.24
C LEU A 470 -4.66 22.02 -9.34
N PHE A 471 -5.76 22.73 -9.03
CA PHE A 471 -6.42 23.60 -10.02
C PHE A 471 -5.49 24.72 -10.51
N ASP A 472 -4.68 25.29 -9.61
CA ASP A 472 -3.78 26.41 -9.89
C ASP A 472 -2.31 26.01 -9.92
N ALA A 473 -1.98 24.73 -9.65
CA ALA A 473 -0.60 24.29 -9.56
C ALA A 473 0.11 24.32 -10.92
N PRO A 474 1.30 24.95 -11.02
CA PRO A 474 2.08 24.95 -12.26
C PRO A 474 2.67 23.57 -12.54
N THR A 475 2.86 23.25 -13.81
CA THR A 475 3.65 22.09 -14.22
C THR A 475 5.13 22.35 -13.92
N LEU A 476 5.74 21.48 -13.13
CA LEU A 476 7.15 21.56 -12.71
C LEU A 476 8.03 20.53 -13.42
N HIS A 477 7.42 19.46 -13.93
CA HIS A 477 8.10 18.35 -14.60
C HIS A 477 7.44 18.11 -15.96
N ASP A 478 8.19 18.26 -17.04
CA ASP A 478 7.69 18.12 -18.42
C ASP A 478 8.59 17.24 -19.32
N THR A 479 9.65 16.67 -18.72
CA THR A 479 10.59 15.85 -19.45
C THR A 479 9.96 14.53 -19.89
N VAL A 480 10.08 14.23 -21.19
CA VAL A 480 9.64 12.96 -21.78
C VAL A 480 10.79 12.37 -22.58
N VAL A 481 11.09 11.09 -22.36
CA VAL A 481 12.19 10.40 -23.03
C VAL A 481 11.75 9.06 -23.62
N SER A 482 12.51 8.54 -24.57
CA SER A 482 12.37 7.15 -25.02
C SER A 482 13.00 6.18 -24.00
N PRO A 483 12.52 4.92 -23.93
CA PRO A 483 13.01 3.95 -22.96
C PRO A 483 14.54 3.71 -22.98
N ASP A 484 15.18 3.83 -24.13
CA ASP A 484 16.63 3.70 -24.30
C ASP A 484 17.42 4.86 -23.67
N LYS A 485 16.78 5.99 -23.41
CA LYS A 485 17.39 7.18 -22.77
C LYS A 485 17.26 7.22 -21.26
N MET A 486 16.52 6.30 -20.65
CA MET A 486 16.30 6.32 -19.21
C MET A 486 17.60 6.26 -18.39
N LYS A 487 18.62 5.48 -18.83
CA LYS A 487 19.95 5.41 -18.17
C LYS A 487 20.66 6.76 -18.19
N ASP A 488 20.71 7.39 -19.35
CA ASP A 488 21.36 8.70 -19.53
C ASP A 488 20.66 9.76 -18.65
N THR A 489 19.33 9.72 -18.60
CA THR A 489 18.52 10.64 -17.79
C THR A 489 18.81 10.49 -16.29
N VAL A 490 18.91 9.24 -15.78
CA VAL A 490 19.27 9.01 -14.36
C VAL A 490 20.66 9.59 -14.06
N ILE A 491 21.64 9.38 -14.94
CA ILE A 491 22.99 9.90 -14.76
C ILE A 491 22.99 11.44 -14.79
N GLU A 492 22.17 12.05 -15.65
CA GLU A 492 22.07 13.51 -15.76
C GLU A 492 21.45 14.14 -14.51
N ILE A 493 20.39 13.53 -13.97
CA ILE A 493 19.72 13.98 -12.74
C ILE A 493 20.66 13.90 -11.53
N LEU A 494 21.56 12.92 -11.48
CA LEU A 494 22.42 12.64 -10.33
C LEU A 494 23.83 13.25 -10.44
N LYS A 495 24.11 14.06 -11.47
CA LYS A 495 25.36 14.85 -11.60
C LYS A 495 25.32 16.10 -10.74
#